data_bb87c48c4cda0b7ca96fe7a81e215c2e
#
_entry.id   bb87c48c4cda0b7ca96fe7a81e215c2e
#
_cell.length_a   1.000
_cell.length_b   1.000
_cell.length_c   1.000
_cell.angle_alpha   90.00
_cell.angle_beta   90.00
_cell.angle_gamma   90.00
#
_symmetry.space_group_name_H-M   'P 1'
#
loop_
_entity.id
_entity.type
_entity.pdbx_description
1 polymer ?
#
loop_
_entity_poly.entity_id
_entity_poly.type
_entity_poly.pdbx_seq_one_letter_code
_entity_poly.pdbx_strand_id
1 'polypeptide(L)'
;MSAEGLWTIQFAQAEEDHGGIQVSEEVNRGGILVLANNKIYGGGVSFYYVGTYEESDASISLTINATRYNDIVAGVFGTLSEARLIFDGRIDGNEMTLSGNLEDEANKKMIVKAERRATTGT
;
A
#
# COMPACT_ATOMS: atom_id res chain seq x y z
N MET A 1 10.99 -0.83 17.21
CA MET A 1 10.02 -1.85 16.73
C MET A 1 10.16 -1.97 15.23
N SER A 2 9.93 -3.16 14.72
CA SER A 2 10.16 -3.45 13.32
C SER A 2 8.86 -3.53 12.55
N ALA A 3 8.88 -3.09 11.28
CA ALA A 3 7.75 -3.26 10.38
C ALA A 3 7.72 -4.67 9.78
N GLU A 4 8.68 -5.51 10.08
CA GLU A 4 8.75 -6.83 9.50
C GLU A 4 7.52 -7.67 9.81
N GLY A 5 7.04 -8.41 8.83
CA GLY A 5 5.91 -9.28 9.02
C GLY A 5 5.06 -9.45 7.78
N LEU A 6 3.99 -10.22 7.96
CA LEU A 6 2.95 -10.41 6.97
C LEU A 6 1.79 -9.48 7.32
N TRP A 7 1.44 -8.62 6.38
CA TRP A 7 0.40 -7.61 6.55
C TRP A 7 -0.71 -7.82 5.54
N THR A 8 -1.94 -7.74 5.99
CA THR A 8 -3.07 -7.59 5.07
C THR A 8 -3.33 -6.11 4.86
N ILE A 9 -3.67 -5.73 3.65
CA ILE A 9 -3.85 -4.33 3.31
C ILE A 9 -5.20 -4.10 2.66
N GLN A 10 -5.72 -2.88 2.82
CA GLN A 10 -6.91 -2.41 2.14
C GLN A 10 -6.58 -1.06 1.53
N PHE A 11 -6.95 -0.89 0.27
CA PHE A 11 -6.73 0.36 -0.45
C PHE A 11 -8.02 1.17 -0.47
N ALA A 12 -7.88 2.49 -0.38
CA ALA A 12 -8.96 3.42 -0.63
C ALA A 12 -8.38 4.58 -1.43
N GLN A 13 -9.17 5.10 -2.37
CA GLN A 13 -8.80 6.32 -3.06
C GLN A 13 -9.29 7.51 -2.23
N ALA A 14 -8.45 8.51 -2.11
CA ALA A 14 -8.79 9.73 -1.40
C ALA A 14 -8.82 10.89 -2.39
N GLU A 15 -9.88 11.68 -2.34
CA GLU A 15 -10.00 12.87 -3.15
C GLU A 15 -10.10 14.09 -2.24
N GLU A 16 -9.37 15.15 -2.57
CA GLU A 16 -9.50 16.41 -1.89
C GLU A 16 -10.62 17.21 -2.52
N ASP A 17 -11.56 17.67 -1.73
CA ASP A 17 -12.58 18.59 -2.16
C ASP A 17 -12.67 19.77 -1.17
N HIS A 18 -13.68 20.60 -1.31
CA HIS A 18 -13.84 21.79 -0.44
C HIS A 18 -14.09 21.45 1.03
N GLY A 19 -14.43 20.22 1.32
CA GLY A 19 -14.64 19.74 2.69
C GLY A 19 -13.49 18.94 3.26
N GLY A 20 -12.39 18.76 2.50
CA GLY A 20 -11.24 17.99 2.92
C GLY A 20 -11.06 16.73 2.10
N ILE A 21 -10.49 15.71 2.72
CA ILE A 21 -10.20 14.43 2.05
C ILE A 21 -11.40 13.50 2.24
N GLN A 22 -11.94 13.01 1.12
CA GLN A 22 -13.00 12.01 1.15
C GLN A 22 -12.46 10.69 0.64
N VAL A 23 -12.79 9.63 1.35
CA VAL A 23 -12.36 8.28 1.01
C VAL A 23 -13.51 7.57 0.32
N SER A 24 -13.25 7.03 -0.87
CA SER A 24 -14.25 6.26 -1.62
C SER A 24 -14.44 4.90 -0.96
N GLU A 25 -15.68 4.54 -0.67
CA GLU A 25 -16.03 3.25 -0.10
C GLU A 25 -15.97 2.11 -1.11
N GLU A 26 -15.89 2.43 -2.41
CA GLU A 26 -15.92 1.42 -3.44
C GLU A 26 -14.60 0.64 -3.57
N VAL A 27 -13.54 1.13 -2.95
CA VAL A 27 -12.23 0.49 -3.09
C VAL A 27 -11.94 -0.38 -1.89
N ASN A 28 -12.75 -1.40 -1.71
CA ASN A 28 -12.54 -2.36 -0.65
C ASN A 28 -11.73 -3.55 -1.21
N ARG A 29 -10.59 -3.23 -1.80
CA ARG A 29 -9.72 -4.24 -2.40
C ARG A 29 -8.55 -4.48 -1.49
N GLY A 30 -8.40 -5.73 -1.12
CA GLY A 30 -7.33 -6.13 -0.24
C GLY A 30 -6.15 -6.69 -0.99
N GLY A 31 -5.12 -6.95 -0.23
CA GLY A 31 -3.92 -7.60 -0.70
C GLY A 31 -3.06 -7.97 0.47
N ILE A 32 -1.89 -8.46 0.17
CA ILE A 32 -0.92 -8.89 1.16
C ILE A 32 0.41 -8.23 0.87
N LEU A 33 1.07 -7.76 1.93
CA LEU A 33 2.45 -7.32 1.85
C LEU A 33 3.27 -8.10 2.87
N VAL A 34 4.45 -8.53 2.43
CA VAL A 34 5.46 -9.09 3.32
C VAL A 34 6.62 -8.11 3.37
N LEU A 35 6.94 -7.64 4.56
CA LEU A 35 8.04 -6.71 4.79
C LEU A 35 9.16 -7.46 5.53
N ALA A 36 10.33 -7.51 4.92
CA ALA A 36 11.48 -8.18 5.51
C ALA A 36 12.77 -7.61 4.92
N ASN A 37 13.72 -7.30 5.77
CA ASN A 37 15.06 -6.84 5.37
C ASN A 37 15.03 -5.66 4.40
N ASN A 38 14.17 -4.68 4.67
CA ASN A 38 13.97 -3.47 3.85
C ASN A 38 13.39 -3.75 2.47
N LYS A 39 12.87 -4.95 2.24
CA LYS A 39 12.24 -5.36 0.99
C LYS A 39 10.76 -5.63 1.19
N ILE A 40 9.99 -5.37 0.14
CA ILE A 40 8.54 -5.59 0.12
C ILE A 40 8.22 -6.61 -0.96
N TYR A 41 7.39 -7.59 -0.60
CA TYR A 41 6.85 -8.56 -1.54
C TYR A 41 5.37 -8.70 -1.24
N GLY A 42 4.56 -8.88 -2.27
CA GLY A 42 3.16 -9.10 -2.02
C GLY A 42 2.32 -9.10 -3.28
N GLY A 43 1.02 -8.95 -3.07
CA GLY A 43 0.11 -8.89 -4.19
C GLY A 43 -1.34 -8.98 -3.80
N GLY A 44 -2.17 -8.85 -4.81
CA GLY A 44 -3.61 -9.01 -4.73
C GLY A 44 -4.10 -9.82 -5.91
N VAL A 45 -5.37 -9.61 -6.27
CA VAL A 45 -6.01 -10.42 -7.31
C VAL A 45 -5.40 -10.19 -8.70
N SER A 46 -5.03 -8.96 -9.01
CA SER A 46 -4.60 -8.60 -10.36
C SER A 46 -3.17 -8.08 -10.46
N PHE A 47 -2.59 -7.68 -9.34
CA PHE A 47 -1.25 -7.10 -9.31
C PHE A 47 -0.38 -7.81 -8.30
N TYR A 48 0.91 -7.93 -8.60
CA TYR A 48 1.89 -8.26 -7.58
C TYR A 48 2.72 -7.02 -7.25
N TYR A 49 3.27 -7.00 -6.05
CA TYR A 49 4.00 -5.85 -5.52
C TYR A 49 5.43 -6.25 -5.15
N VAL A 50 6.38 -5.43 -5.57
CA VAL A 50 7.77 -5.57 -5.17
C VAL A 50 8.29 -4.18 -4.85
N GLY A 51 9.00 -4.04 -3.76
CA GLY A 51 9.50 -2.73 -3.41
C GLY A 51 10.46 -2.73 -2.26
N THR A 52 10.63 -1.55 -1.70
CA THR A 52 11.52 -1.32 -0.56
C THR A 52 10.83 -0.43 0.46
N TYR A 53 11.28 -0.52 1.70
CA TYR A 53 10.78 0.36 2.74
C TYR A 53 11.91 0.84 3.65
N GLU A 54 11.68 1.98 4.26
CA GLU A 54 12.56 2.53 5.28
C GLU A 54 11.70 2.91 6.47
N GLU A 55 12.16 2.60 7.66
CA GLU A 55 11.46 3.00 8.87
C GLU A 55 12.39 3.76 9.81
N SER A 56 11.79 4.73 10.53
CA SER A 56 12.50 5.53 11.51
C SER A 56 11.52 5.80 12.65
N ASP A 57 11.77 5.19 13.79
CA ASP A 57 10.86 5.19 14.93
C ASP A 57 9.49 4.63 14.51
N ALA A 58 8.42 5.40 14.65
CA ALA A 58 7.08 4.98 14.25
C ALA A 58 6.73 5.35 12.81
N SER A 59 7.63 6.02 12.10
CA SER A 59 7.40 6.45 10.72
C SER A 59 7.90 5.42 9.73
N ILE A 60 7.23 5.30 8.59
CA ILE A 60 7.64 4.37 7.55
C ILE A 60 7.39 4.97 6.18
N SER A 61 8.31 4.71 5.25
CA SER A 61 8.17 5.12 3.85
C SER A 61 8.29 3.88 2.98
N LEU A 62 7.39 3.74 2.02
CA LEU A 62 7.36 2.60 1.09
C LEU A 62 7.45 3.09 -0.34
N THR A 63 8.23 2.38 -1.14
CA THR A 63 8.24 2.53 -2.59
C THR A 63 7.88 1.18 -3.18
N ILE A 64 6.76 1.12 -3.89
CA ILE A 64 6.21 -0.14 -4.38
C ILE A 64 6.04 -0.08 -5.88
N ASN A 65 6.51 -1.12 -6.56
CA ASN A 65 6.22 -1.33 -7.97
C ASN A 65 5.13 -2.38 -8.07
N ALA A 66 4.00 -1.99 -8.63
CA ALA A 66 2.87 -2.87 -8.83
C ALA A 66 2.82 -3.26 -10.31
N THR A 67 2.73 -4.55 -10.58
CA THR A 67 2.69 -5.08 -11.93
C THR A 67 1.47 -5.96 -12.10
N ARG A 68 0.71 -5.71 -13.17
CA ARG A 68 -0.48 -6.51 -13.48
C ARG A 68 -0.06 -7.87 -14.01
N TYR A 69 -0.64 -8.92 -13.48
CA TYR A 69 -0.37 -10.28 -13.94
C TYR A 69 -1.61 -11.00 -14.49
N ASN A 70 -2.79 -10.41 -14.33
CA ASN A 70 -4.00 -10.90 -14.98
C ASN A 70 -5.05 -9.78 -15.06
N ASP A 71 -6.10 -10.02 -15.83
CA ASP A 71 -7.17 -9.04 -16.08
C ASP A 71 -8.50 -9.45 -15.46
N ILE A 72 -8.49 -10.32 -14.46
CA ILE A 72 -9.71 -10.83 -13.85
C ILE A 72 -10.54 -9.71 -13.23
N VAL A 73 -9.90 -8.78 -12.54
CA VAL A 73 -10.58 -7.67 -11.91
C VAL A 73 -9.84 -6.39 -12.27
N ALA A 74 -10.59 -5.34 -12.62
CA ALA A 74 -9.97 -4.03 -12.82
C ALA A 74 -9.37 -3.56 -11.50
N GLY A 75 -8.09 -3.23 -11.51
CA GLY A 75 -7.39 -2.81 -10.33
C GLY A 75 -7.69 -1.36 -9.96
N VAL A 76 -7.20 -0.93 -8.81
CA VAL A 76 -7.30 0.47 -8.37
C VAL A 76 -6.52 1.41 -9.29
N PHE A 77 -5.66 0.86 -10.13
CA PHE A 77 -4.84 1.63 -11.07
C PHE A 77 -5.47 1.70 -12.46
N GLY A 78 -6.72 1.30 -12.60
CA GLY A 78 -7.42 1.35 -13.88
C GLY A 78 -6.81 0.41 -14.91
N THR A 79 -6.42 0.96 -16.07
CA THR A 79 -5.87 0.18 -17.17
C THR A 79 -4.35 0.08 -17.16
N LEU A 80 -3.69 0.65 -16.16
CA LEU A 80 -2.24 0.59 -16.08
C LEU A 80 -1.76 -0.84 -15.86
N SER A 81 -0.74 -1.25 -16.60
CA SER A 81 -0.11 -2.55 -16.42
C SER A 81 1.01 -2.51 -15.39
N GLU A 82 1.58 -1.34 -15.17
CA GLU A 82 2.61 -1.11 -14.17
C GLU A 82 2.39 0.24 -13.51
N ALA A 83 2.65 0.31 -12.22
CA ALA A 83 2.52 1.55 -11.46
C ALA A 83 3.59 1.59 -10.38
N ARG A 84 4.16 2.77 -10.18
CA ARG A 84 5.08 2.97 -9.07
C ARG A 84 4.39 3.84 -8.04
N LEU A 85 4.34 3.35 -6.82
CA LEU A 85 3.61 3.96 -5.72
C LEU A 85 4.58 4.39 -4.64
N ILE A 86 4.35 5.58 -4.11
CA ILE A 86 5.15 6.11 -3.01
C ILE A 86 4.21 6.38 -1.86
N PHE A 87 4.50 5.81 -0.70
CA PHE A 87 3.69 5.97 0.50
C PHE A 87 4.53 6.40 1.68
N ASP A 88 3.92 7.20 2.54
CA ASP A 88 4.46 7.55 3.84
C ASP A 88 3.39 7.31 4.88
N GLY A 89 3.79 6.90 6.05
CA GLY A 89 2.81 6.65 7.09
C GLY A 89 3.41 6.35 8.45
N ARG A 90 2.60 5.72 9.28
CA ARG A 90 2.96 5.41 10.66
C ARG A 90 2.57 4.00 11.01
N ILE A 91 3.36 3.41 11.89
CA ILE A 91 3.10 2.10 12.46
C ILE A 91 2.73 2.30 13.93
N ASP A 92 1.64 1.66 14.34
CA ASP A 92 1.21 1.64 15.73
C ASP A 92 0.87 0.20 16.09
N GLY A 93 1.83 -0.51 16.71
CA GLY A 93 1.66 -1.91 17.02
C GLY A 93 1.52 -2.77 15.77
N ASN A 94 0.37 -3.40 15.62
CA ASN A 94 0.07 -4.24 14.47
C ASN A 94 -0.78 -3.53 13.41
N GLU A 95 -0.86 -2.21 13.51
CA GLU A 95 -1.59 -1.40 12.54
C GLU A 95 -0.65 -0.45 11.83
N MET A 96 -0.89 -0.23 10.54
CA MET A 96 -0.11 0.71 9.75
C MET A 96 -1.06 1.49 8.86
N THR A 97 -0.90 2.80 8.85
CA THR A 97 -1.70 3.69 8.01
C THR A 97 -0.76 4.44 7.11
N LEU A 98 -1.01 4.35 5.81
CA LEU A 98 -0.17 4.95 4.79
C LEU A 98 -0.98 5.87 3.91
N SER A 99 -0.36 6.94 3.45
CA SER A 99 -0.93 7.78 2.42
C SER A 99 0.12 8.02 1.36
N GLY A 100 -0.29 8.06 0.11
CA GLY A 100 0.63 8.25 -0.98
C GLY A 100 -0.06 8.41 -2.30
N ASN A 101 0.70 8.24 -3.36
CA ASN A 101 0.22 8.48 -4.71
C ASN A 101 1.07 7.71 -5.71
N LEU A 102 0.57 7.63 -6.94
CA LEU A 102 1.38 7.22 -8.07
C LEU A 102 2.49 8.24 -8.28
N GLU A 103 3.69 7.77 -8.58
CA GLU A 103 4.85 8.65 -8.75
C GLU A 103 4.59 9.76 -9.77
N ASP A 104 3.88 9.43 -10.87
CA ASP A 104 3.60 10.38 -11.94
C ASP A 104 2.30 11.15 -11.79
N GLU A 105 1.51 10.86 -10.75
CA GLU A 105 0.21 11.49 -10.55
C GLU A 105 0.01 11.87 -9.09
N ALA A 106 0.67 12.95 -8.69
CA ALA A 106 0.66 13.37 -7.30
C ALA A 106 -0.71 13.85 -6.80
N ASN A 107 -1.62 14.17 -7.72
CA ASN A 107 -2.97 14.61 -7.35
C ASN A 107 -3.94 13.46 -7.07
N LYS A 108 -3.54 12.22 -7.36
CA LYS A 108 -4.36 11.04 -7.06
C LYS A 108 -3.83 10.38 -5.82
N LYS A 109 -4.40 10.73 -4.68
CA LYS A 109 -3.97 10.20 -3.40
C LYS A 109 -4.66 8.89 -3.08
N MET A 110 -3.93 8.02 -2.43
CA MET A 110 -4.41 6.73 -1.98
C MET A 110 -4.11 6.58 -0.50
N ILE A 111 -5.01 5.93 0.20
CA ILE A 111 -4.81 5.59 1.60
C ILE A 111 -4.79 4.08 1.70
N VAL A 112 -3.83 3.57 2.45
CA VAL A 112 -3.70 2.14 2.71
C VAL A 112 -3.77 1.92 4.20
N LYS A 113 -4.64 1.02 4.60
CA LYS A 113 -4.69 0.54 5.98
C LYS A 113 -4.20 -0.89 5.99
N ALA A 114 -3.29 -1.18 6.87
CA ALA A 114 -2.67 -2.49 6.96
C ALA A 114 -2.73 -3.02 8.38
N GLU A 115 -2.86 -4.34 8.48
CA GLU A 115 -2.85 -5.01 9.77
C GLU A 115 -1.87 -6.16 9.70
N ARG A 116 -0.98 -6.22 10.69
CA ARG A 116 0.02 -7.29 10.77
C ARG A 116 -0.67 -8.56 11.27
N ARG A 117 -0.51 -9.63 10.52
CA ARG A 117 -1.10 -10.92 10.84
C ARG A 117 -0.09 -11.90 11.39
N ALA A 118 1.18 -11.72 11.04
CA ALA A 118 2.24 -12.59 11.52
C ALA A 118 3.56 -11.83 11.48
N THR A 119 4.49 -12.22 12.35
CA THR A 119 5.86 -11.68 12.30
C THR A 119 6.73 -12.64 11.51
N THR A 120 7.76 -12.09 10.87
CA THR A 120 8.73 -12.88 10.16
C THR A 120 9.94 -13.11 11.06
N GLY A 121 10.62 -14.21 10.87
CA GLY A 121 11.92 -14.43 11.46
C GLY A 121 11.96 -14.77 12.93
N THR A 122 10.93 -15.27 13.48
CA THR A 122 10.99 -15.72 14.88
C THR A 122 11.55 -17.07 15.01
#